data_697a915373407057e1bec714ea62c521
#
_entry.id   697a915373407057e1bec714ea62c521
#
_cell.length_a   1.000
_cell.length_b   1.000
_cell.length_c   1.000
_cell.angle_alpha   90.00
_cell.angle_beta   90.00
_cell.angle_gamma   90.00
#
_symmetry.space_group_name_H-M   'P 1'
#
loop_
_entity.id
_entity.type
_entity.pdbx_description
1 polymer ?
#
loop_
_entity_poly.entity_id
_entity_poly.type
_entity_poly.pdbx_seq_one_letter_code
_entity_poly.pdbx_strand_id
1 'polypeptide(L)'
;MRVLFAGGGTAGHINPALAAAGYLRSKQPDAEILYVGNKGGMEERLVPAAGFDFKTIRISGFQRKLTAKNIRRNIKTVFRLFSSSIESERIIKAFKPDICVGTGGYVSGPVIRAAQKLGIPTVIHEQNAYPGMTTKALAKHAECVMLAVEDAKKYLDRKDNCVFTGNPVRVSVLQAEREAARKALNLDDRPLVLSFGGSLGAAALNKAAAYMLGESAKENTSTTTATASTMKNSSTKCTQRV
;
A
#
# COMPACT_ATOMS: atom_id res chain seq x y z
N MET A 1 -11.16 -19.73 -9.95
CA MET A 1 -10.00 -19.52 -9.05
C MET A 1 -10.38 -18.54 -7.96
N ARG A 2 -10.02 -18.85 -6.71
CA ARG A 2 -10.32 -18.02 -5.52
C ARG A 2 -9.03 -17.42 -4.98
N VAL A 3 -8.93 -16.09 -4.97
CA VAL A 3 -7.72 -15.39 -4.54
C VAL A 3 -8.03 -14.47 -3.37
N LEU A 4 -7.27 -14.63 -2.29
CA LEU A 4 -7.39 -13.79 -1.13
C LEU A 4 -6.21 -12.80 -1.07
N PHE A 5 -6.52 -11.50 -1.10
CA PHE A 5 -5.54 -10.44 -0.91
C PHE A 5 -5.52 -9.95 0.54
N ALA A 6 -4.34 -9.65 1.05
CA ALA A 6 -4.16 -9.06 2.37
C ALA A 6 -3.12 -7.94 2.35
N GLY A 7 -3.52 -6.75 2.73
CA GLY A 7 -2.63 -5.59 2.80
C GLY A 7 -3.34 -4.38 3.39
N GLY A 8 -2.60 -3.44 3.96
CA GLY A 8 -3.27 -2.28 4.53
C GLY A 8 -2.37 -1.34 5.33
N GLY A 9 -3.00 -0.42 6.01
CA GLY A 9 -2.37 0.59 6.84
C GLY A 9 -1.86 1.82 6.07
N THR A 10 -1.43 1.66 4.83
CA THR A 10 -1.02 2.78 3.96
C THR A 10 -1.42 2.51 2.50
N ALA A 11 -1.57 3.58 1.72
CA ALA A 11 -1.85 3.48 0.29
C ALA A 11 -0.75 2.71 -0.46
N GLY A 12 0.49 2.75 0.02
CA GLY A 12 1.61 2.01 -0.55
C GLY A 12 1.45 0.49 -0.51
N HIS A 13 0.69 -0.06 0.44
CA HIS A 13 0.37 -1.48 0.51
C HIS A 13 -0.97 -1.80 -0.17
N ILE A 14 -1.92 -0.88 -0.13
CA ILE A 14 -3.28 -1.09 -0.68
C ILE A 14 -3.27 -1.01 -2.21
N ASN A 15 -2.64 0.01 -2.78
CA ASN A 15 -2.67 0.25 -4.23
C ASN A 15 -2.05 -0.89 -5.06
N PRO A 16 -0.88 -1.48 -4.69
CA PRO A 16 -0.34 -2.64 -5.41
C PRO A 16 -1.27 -3.85 -5.37
N ALA A 17 -1.93 -4.10 -4.23
CA ALA A 17 -2.92 -5.16 -4.13
C ALA A 17 -4.13 -4.93 -5.04
N LEU A 18 -4.68 -3.71 -5.04
CA LEU A 18 -5.80 -3.34 -5.90
C LEU A 18 -5.43 -3.38 -7.40
N ALA A 19 -4.20 -2.99 -7.73
CA ALA A 19 -3.70 -3.07 -9.10
C ALA A 19 -3.59 -4.53 -9.57
N ALA A 20 -2.99 -5.40 -8.76
CA ALA A 20 -2.88 -6.83 -9.05
C ALA A 20 -4.25 -7.51 -9.12
N ALA A 21 -5.15 -7.21 -8.17
CA ALA A 21 -6.51 -7.75 -8.15
C ALA A 21 -7.32 -7.30 -9.38
N GLY A 22 -7.21 -6.03 -9.77
CA GLY A 22 -7.87 -5.49 -10.96
C GLY A 22 -7.35 -6.12 -12.25
N TYR A 23 -6.03 -6.31 -12.37
CA TYR A 23 -5.43 -7.00 -13.50
C TYR A 23 -5.86 -8.46 -13.57
N LEU A 24 -5.84 -9.18 -12.44
CA LEU A 24 -6.32 -10.55 -12.35
C LEU A 24 -7.77 -10.67 -12.85
N ARG A 25 -8.67 -9.82 -12.35
CA ARG A 25 -10.08 -9.81 -12.77
C ARG A 25 -10.24 -9.53 -14.26
N SER A 26 -9.39 -8.68 -14.85
CA SER A 26 -9.42 -8.41 -16.29
C SER A 26 -8.99 -9.61 -17.14
N LYS A 27 -8.11 -10.48 -16.60
CA LYS A 27 -7.62 -11.68 -17.29
C LYS A 27 -8.46 -12.93 -17.00
N GLN A 28 -9.08 -12.98 -15.83
CA GLN A 28 -9.91 -14.08 -15.35
C GLN A 28 -11.18 -13.51 -14.71
N PRO A 29 -12.20 -13.15 -15.52
CA PRO A 29 -13.44 -12.54 -15.04
C PRO A 29 -14.18 -13.37 -13.98
N ASP A 30 -14.07 -14.71 -14.06
CA ASP A 30 -14.71 -15.65 -13.14
C ASP A 30 -13.87 -15.87 -11.83
N ALA A 31 -12.78 -15.14 -11.64
CA ALA A 31 -12.02 -15.24 -10.40
C ALA A 31 -12.77 -14.59 -9.24
N GLU A 32 -13.00 -15.36 -8.18
CA GLU A 32 -13.51 -14.83 -6.91
C GLU A 32 -12.36 -14.18 -6.13
N ILE A 33 -12.48 -12.89 -5.86
CA ILE A 33 -11.45 -12.11 -5.17
C ILE A 33 -11.99 -11.56 -3.86
N LEU A 34 -11.35 -11.96 -2.76
CA LEU A 34 -11.63 -11.43 -1.42
C LEU A 34 -10.43 -10.63 -0.91
N TYR A 35 -10.69 -9.45 -0.38
CA TYR A 35 -9.67 -8.65 0.27
C TYR A 35 -9.84 -8.63 1.78
N VAL A 36 -8.76 -8.84 2.53
CA VAL A 36 -8.75 -8.76 3.99
C VAL A 36 -7.91 -7.56 4.44
N GLY A 37 -8.52 -6.67 5.20
CA GLY A 37 -7.90 -5.46 5.72
C GLY A 37 -8.10 -5.28 7.21
N ASN A 38 -7.58 -4.18 7.76
CA ASN A 38 -7.75 -3.83 9.17
C ASN A 38 -9.05 -3.06 9.37
N LYS A 39 -9.79 -3.40 10.43
CA LYS A 39 -10.98 -2.65 10.84
C LYS A 39 -10.62 -1.20 11.19
N GLY A 40 -11.31 -0.23 10.58
CA GLY A 40 -11.03 1.20 10.71
C GLY A 40 -9.79 1.65 9.90
N GLY A 41 -9.25 0.79 9.04
CA GLY A 41 -8.15 1.12 8.14
C GLY A 41 -8.62 1.87 6.88
N MET A 42 -7.67 2.44 6.16
CA MET A 42 -7.91 3.15 4.90
C MET A 42 -8.49 2.19 3.83
N GLU A 43 -8.11 0.93 3.88
CA GLU A 43 -8.56 -0.14 3.02
C GLU A 43 -10.05 -0.43 3.13
N GLU A 44 -10.67 -0.19 4.30
CA GLU A 44 -12.12 -0.37 4.52
C GLU A 44 -12.98 0.51 3.58
N ARG A 45 -12.42 1.63 3.14
CA ARG A 45 -13.05 2.52 2.17
C ARG A 45 -12.57 2.26 0.74
N LEU A 46 -11.26 2.05 0.55
CA LEU A 46 -10.66 1.99 -0.79
C LEU A 46 -10.97 0.69 -1.52
N VAL A 47 -11.06 -0.43 -0.81
CA VAL A 47 -11.26 -1.75 -1.43
C VAL A 47 -12.69 -1.91 -1.96
N PRO A 48 -13.77 -1.63 -1.18
CA PRO A 48 -15.12 -1.66 -1.71
C PRO A 48 -15.35 -0.63 -2.82
N ALA A 49 -14.74 0.56 -2.73
CA ALA A 49 -14.81 1.57 -3.79
C ALA A 49 -14.16 1.10 -5.11
N ALA A 50 -13.23 0.15 -5.05
CA ALA A 50 -12.64 -0.51 -6.22
C ALA A 50 -13.45 -1.74 -6.70
N GLY A 51 -14.61 -2.06 -6.07
CA GLY A 51 -15.52 -3.13 -6.45
C GLY A 51 -15.05 -4.52 -6.04
N PHE A 52 -14.30 -4.64 -4.93
CA PHE A 52 -13.87 -5.94 -4.39
C PHE A 52 -14.56 -6.25 -3.06
N ASP A 53 -14.85 -7.54 -2.85
CA ASP A 53 -15.33 -8.04 -1.57
C ASP A 53 -14.30 -7.82 -0.47
N PHE A 54 -14.80 -7.41 0.70
CA PHE A 54 -13.94 -6.99 1.80
C PHE A 54 -14.33 -7.63 3.13
N LYS A 55 -13.34 -8.15 3.85
CA LYS A 55 -13.46 -8.61 5.23
C LYS A 55 -12.42 -7.91 6.11
N THR A 56 -12.73 -7.77 7.38
CA THR A 56 -11.83 -7.11 8.34
C THR A 56 -11.33 -8.07 9.40
N ILE A 57 -10.10 -7.84 9.82
CA ILE A 57 -9.54 -8.35 11.09
C ILE A 57 -9.18 -7.16 11.98
N ARG A 58 -9.02 -7.39 13.28
CA ARG A 58 -8.60 -6.34 14.22
C ARG A 58 -7.14 -6.52 14.56
N ILE A 59 -6.28 -5.67 13.99
CA ILE A 59 -4.86 -5.66 14.29
C ILE A 59 -4.35 -4.25 14.56
N SER A 60 -3.25 -4.14 15.29
CA SER A 60 -2.54 -2.87 15.51
C SER A 60 -1.03 -3.08 15.42
N GLY A 61 -0.31 -2.04 14.99
CA GLY A 61 1.15 -2.06 14.95
C GLY A 61 1.78 -1.84 16.32
N PHE A 62 2.99 -2.39 16.50
CA PHE A 62 3.81 -2.14 17.67
C PHE A 62 4.30 -0.70 17.72
N GLN A 63 4.27 -0.10 18.91
CA GLN A 63 4.83 1.22 19.16
C GLN A 63 6.33 1.09 19.46
N ARG A 64 7.17 1.82 18.69
CA ARG A 64 8.64 1.73 18.80
C ARG A 64 9.21 2.43 20.05
N LYS A 65 8.56 3.51 20.51
CA LYS A 65 9.03 4.25 21.71
C LYS A 65 8.62 3.51 22.98
N LEU A 66 9.59 3.24 23.87
CA LEU A 66 9.38 2.59 25.17
C LEU A 66 8.93 3.63 26.21
N THR A 67 7.61 3.86 26.26
CA THR A 67 6.96 4.64 27.33
C THR A 67 5.94 3.72 28.04
N ALA A 68 5.61 3.98 29.31
CA ALA A 68 4.63 3.19 30.06
C ALA A 68 3.28 3.06 29.28
N LYS A 69 2.84 4.15 28.64
CA LYS A 69 1.65 4.15 27.76
C LYS A 69 1.83 3.22 26.56
N ASN A 70 3.01 3.18 25.96
CA ASN A 70 3.28 2.34 24.79
C ASN A 70 3.47 0.87 25.17
N ILE A 71 4.03 0.58 26.35
CA ILE A 71 4.14 -0.79 26.89
C ILE A 71 2.74 -1.38 27.05
N ARG A 72 1.79 -0.65 27.70
CA ARG A 72 0.40 -1.10 27.81
C ARG A 72 -0.27 -1.29 26.44
N ARG A 73 0.01 -0.43 25.47
CA ARG A 73 -0.49 -0.58 24.09
C ARG A 73 0.11 -1.79 23.39
N ASN A 74 1.39 -2.07 23.59
CA ASN A 74 2.08 -3.21 23.00
C ASN A 74 1.56 -4.54 23.57
N ILE A 75 1.26 -4.63 24.87
CA ILE A 75 0.60 -5.79 25.47
C ILE A 75 -0.75 -6.04 24.77
N LYS A 76 -1.55 -5.00 24.59
CA LYS A 76 -2.83 -5.10 23.86
C LYS A 76 -2.62 -5.50 22.39
N THR A 77 -1.52 -5.09 21.78
CA THR A 77 -1.14 -5.49 20.40
C THR A 77 -0.81 -6.98 20.32
N VAL A 78 -0.14 -7.56 21.32
CA VAL A 78 0.12 -9.00 21.38
C VAL A 78 -1.19 -9.81 21.42
N PHE A 79 -2.14 -9.44 22.29
CA PHE A 79 -3.46 -10.09 22.31
C PHE A 79 -4.22 -9.96 20.99
N ARG A 80 -4.13 -8.78 20.35
CA ARG A 80 -4.71 -8.57 19.01
C ARG A 80 -4.05 -9.41 17.93
N LEU A 81 -2.75 -9.69 18.05
CA LEU A 81 -2.05 -10.57 17.13
C LEU A 81 -2.60 -12.00 17.18
N PHE A 82 -2.87 -12.51 18.39
CA PHE A 82 -3.50 -13.83 18.57
C PHE A 82 -4.93 -13.85 18.02
N SER A 83 -5.76 -12.88 18.39
CA SER A 83 -7.15 -12.82 17.91
C SER A 83 -7.22 -12.64 16.40
N SER A 84 -6.34 -11.82 15.81
CA SER A 84 -6.30 -11.62 14.35
C SER A 84 -5.87 -12.89 13.60
N SER A 85 -5.02 -13.73 14.20
CA SER A 85 -4.67 -15.03 13.62
C SER A 85 -5.88 -15.96 13.56
N ILE A 86 -6.69 -16.03 14.64
CA ILE A 86 -7.92 -16.83 14.67
C ILE A 86 -8.96 -16.28 13.68
N GLU A 87 -9.14 -14.96 13.65
CA GLU A 87 -10.04 -14.30 12.69
C GLU A 87 -9.60 -14.60 11.23
N SER A 88 -8.29 -14.54 10.95
CA SER A 88 -7.72 -14.86 9.64
C SER A 88 -7.99 -16.32 9.25
N GLU A 89 -7.73 -17.28 10.14
CA GLU A 89 -8.01 -18.70 9.87
C GLU A 89 -9.50 -18.95 9.57
N ARG A 90 -10.42 -18.30 10.30
CA ARG A 90 -11.88 -18.41 10.05
C ARG A 90 -12.24 -17.87 8.66
N ILE A 91 -11.71 -16.71 8.27
CA ILE A 91 -11.96 -16.12 6.96
C ILE A 91 -11.44 -17.03 5.85
N ILE A 92 -10.19 -17.53 5.99
CA ILE A 92 -9.56 -18.42 5.03
C ILE A 92 -10.35 -19.73 4.88
N LYS A 93 -10.72 -20.37 5.98
CA LYS A 93 -11.51 -21.62 5.98
C LYS A 93 -12.90 -21.44 5.35
N ALA A 94 -13.53 -20.28 5.55
CA ALA A 94 -14.83 -19.97 4.94
C ALA A 94 -14.72 -19.65 3.45
N PHE A 95 -13.70 -18.90 3.04
CA PHE A 95 -13.50 -18.49 1.65
C PHE A 95 -12.85 -19.59 0.81
N LYS A 96 -12.01 -20.46 1.41
CA LYS A 96 -11.25 -21.54 0.76
C LYS A 96 -10.46 -21.05 -0.45
N PRO A 97 -9.52 -20.10 -0.29
CA PRO A 97 -8.73 -19.58 -1.39
C PRO A 97 -7.78 -20.64 -1.95
N ASP A 98 -7.57 -20.60 -3.26
CA ASP A 98 -6.52 -21.39 -3.93
C ASP A 98 -5.13 -20.81 -3.67
N ILE A 99 -5.08 -19.48 -3.45
CA ILE A 99 -3.84 -18.73 -3.20
C ILE A 99 -4.11 -17.47 -2.35
N CYS A 100 -3.16 -17.11 -1.52
CA CYS A 100 -3.19 -15.86 -0.73
C CYS A 100 -2.06 -14.93 -1.13
N VAL A 101 -2.38 -13.64 -1.36
CA VAL A 101 -1.43 -12.61 -1.79
C VAL A 101 -1.29 -11.55 -0.69
N GLY A 102 -0.08 -11.39 -0.15
CA GLY A 102 0.24 -10.39 0.85
C GLY A 102 1.02 -9.22 0.27
N THR A 103 0.52 -7.99 0.43
CA THR A 103 1.19 -6.79 -0.06
C THR A 103 1.78 -5.91 1.05
N GLY A 104 1.81 -6.41 2.27
CA GLY A 104 2.42 -5.72 3.40
C GLY A 104 1.44 -5.01 4.33
N GLY A 105 2.02 -4.27 5.27
CA GLY A 105 1.28 -3.73 6.41
C GLY A 105 1.04 -4.77 7.51
N TYR A 106 0.54 -4.32 8.65
CA TYR A 106 0.33 -5.20 9.82
C TYR A 106 -0.70 -6.30 9.57
N VAL A 107 -1.68 -6.05 8.71
CA VAL A 107 -2.77 -6.98 8.40
C VAL A 107 -2.30 -8.17 7.57
N SER A 108 -1.34 -7.97 6.69
CA SER A 108 -0.78 -9.03 5.85
C SER A 108 -0.12 -10.15 6.69
N GLY A 109 0.52 -9.79 7.82
CA GLY A 109 1.23 -10.73 8.69
C GLY A 109 0.37 -11.92 9.15
N PRO A 110 -0.68 -11.71 9.94
CA PRO A 110 -1.52 -12.81 10.44
C PRO A 110 -2.25 -13.56 9.34
N VAL A 111 -2.70 -12.88 8.28
CA VAL A 111 -3.44 -13.51 7.18
C VAL A 111 -2.55 -14.48 6.40
N ILE A 112 -1.39 -14.01 5.95
CA ILE A 112 -0.47 -14.86 5.18
C ILE A 112 0.11 -15.99 6.05
N ARG A 113 0.45 -15.70 7.31
CA ARG A 113 0.90 -16.75 8.23
C ARG A 113 -0.17 -17.81 8.48
N ALA A 114 -1.44 -17.42 8.58
CA ALA A 114 -2.55 -18.38 8.71
C ALA A 114 -2.71 -19.24 7.44
N ALA A 115 -2.59 -18.63 6.25
CA ALA A 115 -2.60 -19.37 4.99
C ALA A 115 -1.46 -20.39 4.90
N GLN A 116 -0.23 -19.98 5.24
CA GLN A 116 0.95 -20.87 5.28
C GLN A 116 0.74 -22.05 6.24
N LYS A 117 0.19 -21.82 7.43
CA LYS A 117 -0.15 -22.89 8.39
C LYS A 117 -1.20 -23.87 7.86
N LEU A 118 -2.12 -23.38 7.04
CA LEU A 118 -3.17 -24.21 6.43
C LEU A 118 -2.72 -24.88 5.14
N GLY A 119 -1.44 -24.76 4.75
CA GLY A 119 -0.91 -25.35 3.52
C GLY A 119 -1.38 -24.67 2.23
N ILE A 120 -1.91 -23.45 2.33
CA ILE A 120 -2.37 -22.69 1.16
C ILE A 120 -1.18 -21.93 0.57
N PRO A 121 -0.94 -22.03 -0.75
CA PRO A 121 0.11 -21.27 -1.43
C PRO A 121 0.03 -19.78 -1.16
N THR A 122 1.18 -19.14 -0.91
CA THR A 122 1.24 -17.71 -0.62
C THR A 122 2.22 -16.99 -1.54
N VAL A 123 1.81 -15.81 -1.97
CA VAL A 123 2.65 -14.86 -2.70
C VAL A 123 2.77 -13.58 -1.88
N ILE A 124 3.96 -13.01 -1.84
CA ILE A 124 4.23 -11.77 -1.12
C ILE A 124 4.75 -10.73 -2.12
N HIS A 125 4.30 -9.50 -2.01
CA HIS A 125 4.86 -8.37 -2.76
C HIS A 125 5.52 -7.38 -1.79
N GLU A 126 6.81 -7.05 -2.05
CA GLU A 126 7.57 -6.04 -1.30
C GLU A 126 7.83 -4.82 -2.18
N GLN A 127 7.41 -3.65 -1.72
CA GLN A 127 7.50 -2.39 -2.46
C GLN A 127 8.80 -1.63 -2.23
N ASN A 128 9.53 -1.95 -1.15
CA ASN A 128 10.69 -1.19 -0.70
C ASN A 128 11.99 -1.91 -1.04
N ALA A 129 13.06 -1.14 -1.26
CA ALA A 129 14.41 -1.68 -1.39
C ALA A 129 14.91 -2.37 -0.10
N TYR A 130 14.39 -1.96 1.06
CA TYR A 130 14.64 -2.63 2.33
C TYR A 130 13.36 -3.29 2.84
N PRO A 131 13.26 -4.63 2.83
CA PRO A 131 12.05 -5.36 3.19
C PRO A 131 11.62 -5.11 4.63
N GLY A 132 10.30 -4.98 4.80
CA GLY A 132 9.70 -4.89 6.12
C GLY A 132 9.87 -6.18 6.95
N MET A 133 9.77 -6.08 8.26
CA MET A 133 9.87 -7.24 9.17
C MET A 133 8.85 -8.32 8.83
N THR A 134 7.64 -7.94 8.45
CA THR A 134 6.58 -8.88 8.05
C THR A 134 6.99 -9.66 6.81
N THR A 135 7.50 -8.97 5.78
CA THR A 135 8.00 -9.61 4.56
C THR A 135 9.12 -10.60 4.88
N LYS A 136 10.14 -10.19 5.67
CA LYS A 136 11.25 -11.06 6.07
C LYS A 136 10.77 -12.34 6.78
N ALA A 137 9.81 -12.20 7.69
CA ALA A 137 9.28 -13.33 8.46
C ALA A 137 8.49 -14.33 7.60
N LEU A 138 7.78 -13.85 6.58
CA LEU A 138 6.88 -14.66 5.75
C LEU A 138 7.56 -15.21 4.50
N ALA A 139 8.61 -14.56 3.99
CA ALA A 139 9.28 -14.87 2.73
C ALA A 139 9.83 -16.31 2.68
N LYS A 140 10.27 -16.84 3.82
CA LYS A 140 10.80 -18.23 3.92
C LYS A 140 9.81 -19.29 3.44
N HIS A 141 8.53 -19.09 3.73
CA HIS A 141 7.45 -20.05 3.51
C HIS A 141 6.53 -19.63 2.35
N ALA A 142 6.86 -18.56 1.65
CA ALA A 142 6.11 -18.13 0.48
C ALA A 142 6.54 -18.92 -0.75
N GLU A 143 5.58 -19.24 -1.61
CA GLU A 143 5.87 -19.83 -2.93
C GLU A 143 6.63 -18.84 -3.81
N CYS A 144 6.26 -17.55 -3.74
CA CYS A 144 6.90 -16.50 -4.50
C CYS A 144 6.96 -15.20 -3.69
N VAL A 145 8.07 -14.49 -3.82
CA VAL A 145 8.25 -13.12 -3.31
C VAL A 145 8.51 -12.19 -4.48
N MET A 146 7.50 -11.42 -4.84
CA MET A 146 7.58 -10.40 -5.89
C MET A 146 8.24 -9.14 -5.33
N LEU A 147 9.30 -8.67 -5.96
CA LEU A 147 10.08 -7.51 -5.52
C LEU A 147 9.88 -6.34 -6.47
N ALA A 148 9.53 -5.18 -5.92
CA ALA A 148 9.50 -3.93 -6.68
C ALA A 148 10.90 -3.38 -6.95
N VAL A 149 11.88 -3.72 -6.09
CA VAL A 149 13.28 -3.33 -6.20
C VAL A 149 14.14 -4.58 -6.00
N GLU A 150 15.01 -4.87 -6.95
CA GLU A 150 15.83 -6.10 -6.94
C GLU A 150 16.75 -6.20 -5.72
N ASP A 151 17.28 -5.09 -5.27
CA ASP A 151 18.15 -5.00 -4.09
C ASP A 151 17.51 -5.52 -2.80
N ALA A 152 16.19 -5.57 -2.72
CA ALA A 152 15.47 -6.15 -1.58
C ALA A 152 15.83 -7.62 -1.35
N LYS A 153 16.16 -8.36 -2.41
CA LYS A 153 16.57 -9.77 -2.37
C LYS A 153 17.77 -10.02 -1.44
N LYS A 154 18.68 -9.05 -1.32
CA LYS A 154 19.88 -9.16 -0.48
C LYS A 154 19.56 -9.36 1.00
N TYR A 155 18.40 -8.87 1.45
CA TYR A 155 17.96 -8.86 2.85
C TYR A 155 17.00 -9.99 3.22
N LEU A 156 16.74 -10.92 2.29
CA LEU A 156 15.88 -12.08 2.51
C LEU A 156 16.74 -13.33 2.70
N ASP A 157 16.31 -14.21 3.62
CA ASP A 157 17.02 -15.46 3.92
C ASP A 157 16.91 -16.45 2.74
N ARG A 158 15.69 -16.63 2.22
CA ARG A 158 15.41 -17.43 1.03
C ARG A 158 15.37 -16.53 -0.21
N LYS A 159 16.10 -16.88 -1.25
CA LYS A 159 16.32 -16.08 -2.45
C LYS A 159 15.87 -16.74 -3.75
N ASP A 160 15.72 -18.06 -3.74
CA ASP A 160 15.30 -18.87 -4.90
C ASP A 160 13.83 -18.62 -5.29
N ASN A 161 13.01 -18.19 -4.34
CA ASN A 161 11.61 -17.83 -4.56
C ASN A 161 11.37 -16.36 -4.88
N CYS A 162 12.43 -15.54 -5.04
CA CYS A 162 12.31 -14.12 -5.31
C CYS A 162 12.29 -13.81 -6.80
N VAL A 163 11.29 -13.03 -7.24
CA VAL A 163 11.13 -12.58 -8.62
C VAL A 163 11.04 -11.05 -8.65
N PHE A 164 11.80 -10.41 -9.53
CA PHE A 164 11.67 -8.98 -9.78
C PHE A 164 10.47 -8.71 -10.69
N THR A 165 9.50 -7.96 -10.22
CA THR A 165 8.25 -7.65 -10.94
C THR A 165 7.99 -6.17 -11.11
N GLY A 166 8.75 -5.33 -10.41
CA GLY A 166 8.37 -3.93 -10.25
C GLY A 166 7.16 -3.75 -9.32
N ASN A 167 6.65 -2.53 -9.25
CA ASN A 167 5.49 -2.20 -8.43
C ASN A 167 4.22 -2.19 -9.29
N PRO A 168 3.19 -2.98 -8.99
CA PRO A 168 1.95 -2.99 -9.76
C PRO A 168 1.28 -1.62 -9.79
N VAL A 169 0.90 -1.19 -10.98
CA VAL A 169 0.21 0.07 -11.24
C VAL A 169 -1.16 -0.20 -11.84
N ARG A 170 -2.17 0.57 -11.43
CA ARG A 170 -3.53 0.43 -11.97
C ARG A 170 -3.56 0.73 -13.46
N VAL A 171 -4.31 -0.05 -14.23
CA VAL A 171 -4.45 0.09 -15.68
C VAL A 171 -4.91 1.50 -16.07
N SER A 172 -5.82 2.10 -15.29
CA SER A 172 -6.29 3.47 -15.53
C SER A 172 -5.18 4.54 -15.48
N VAL A 173 -4.09 4.28 -14.74
CA VAL A 173 -2.93 5.19 -14.70
C VAL A 173 -2.05 4.98 -15.93
N LEU A 174 -1.89 3.73 -16.38
CA LEU A 174 -1.09 3.39 -17.55
C LEU A 174 -1.74 3.85 -18.87
N GLN A 175 -3.06 3.90 -18.90
CA GLN A 175 -3.86 4.31 -20.07
C GLN A 175 -4.26 5.79 -20.05
N ALA A 176 -3.78 6.55 -19.06
CA ALA A 176 -4.09 7.98 -18.98
C ALA A 176 -3.40 8.76 -20.10
N GLU A 177 -4.22 9.42 -20.91
CA GLU A 177 -3.74 10.27 -22.00
C GLU A 177 -3.38 11.66 -21.46
N ARG A 178 -2.18 12.15 -21.80
CA ARG A 178 -1.62 13.41 -21.31
C ARG A 178 -2.52 14.60 -21.61
N GLU A 179 -2.99 14.73 -22.83
CA GLU A 179 -3.81 15.86 -23.28
C GLU A 179 -5.18 15.88 -22.60
N ALA A 180 -5.80 14.70 -22.46
CA ALA A 180 -7.05 14.56 -21.73
C ALA A 180 -6.89 14.93 -20.25
N ALA A 181 -5.79 14.53 -19.62
CA ALA A 181 -5.48 14.86 -18.23
C ALA A 181 -5.23 16.37 -18.06
N ARG A 182 -4.48 17.00 -18.96
CA ARG A 182 -4.25 18.46 -18.93
C ARG A 182 -5.57 19.24 -19.06
N LYS A 183 -6.41 18.84 -20.01
CA LYS A 183 -7.75 19.44 -20.20
C LYS A 183 -8.62 19.28 -18.95
N ALA A 184 -8.67 18.09 -18.35
CA ALA A 184 -9.45 17.82 -17.14
C ALA A 184 -8.99 18.63 -15.93
N LEU A 185 -7.70 19.01 -15.89
CA LEU A 185 -7.11 19.83 -14.83
C LEU A 185 -7.10 21.33 -15.17
N ASN A 186 -7.66 21.74 -16.33
CA ASN A 186 -7.61 23.11 -16.83
C ASN A 186 -6.19 23.68 -16.89
N LEU A 187 -5.23 22.88 -17.37
CA LEU A 187 -3.84 23.27 -17.55
C LEU A 187 -3.64 23.79 -18.97
N ASP A 188 -2.85 24.85 -19.10
CA ASP A 188 -2.34 25.36 -20.36
C ASP A 188 -1.04 24.63 -20.79
N ASP A 189 -0.35 25.15 -21.81
CA ASP A 189 0.86 24.53 -22.38
C ASP A 189 2.12 24.72 -21.53
N ARG A 190 2.05 25.51 -20.47
CA ARG A 190 3.18 25.74 -19.56
C ARG A 190 3.62 24.44 -18.86
N PRO A 191 4.90 24.33 -18.50
CA PRO A 191 5.38 23.19 -17.70
C PRO A 191 4.60 23.05 -16.40
N LEU A 192 4.17 21.82 -16.08
CA LEU A 192 3.57 21.47 -14.81
C LEU A 192 4.61 20.85 -13.88
N VAL A 193 4.84 21.47 -12.74
CA VAL A 193 5.65 20.91 -11.67
C VAL A 193 4.72 20.41 -10.54
N LEU A 194 4.68 19.09 -10.32
CA LEU A 194 3.90 18.47 -9.27
C LEU A 194 4.80 18.03 -8.11
N SER A 195 4.57 18.58 -6.92
CA SER A 195 5.28 18.20 -5.69
C SER A 195 4.30 17.54 -4.71
N PHE A 196 4.63 16.34 -4.21
CA PHE A 196 3.83 15.64 -3.22
C PHE A 196 4.69 14.75 -2.31
N GLY A 197 4.41 14.78 -0.99
CA GLY A 197 5.17 14.07 0.04
C GLY A 197 4.60 12.70 0.42
N GLY A 198 3.65 12.15 -0.35
CA GLY A 198 2.95 10.91 -0.02
C GLY A 198 1.89 11.10 1.09
N SER A 199 1.36 9.99 1.60
CA SER A 199 0.19 9.99 2.52
C SER A 199 0.45 10.63 3.88
N LEU A 200 1.70 10.70 4.33
CA LEU A 200 2.09 11.30 5.61
C LEU A 200 2.71 12.69 5.46
N GLY A 201 2.93 13.14 4.21
CA GLY A 201 3.68 14.34 3.90
C GLY A 201 5.19 14.17 4.10
N ALA A 202 5.96 15.15 3.60
CA ALA A 202 7.41 15.21 3.76
C ALA A 202 7.84 16.64 4.05
N ALA A 203 8.20 16.94 5.29
CA ALA A 203 8.52 18.30 5.71
C ALA A 203 9.66 18.95 4.92
N ALA A 204 10.70 18.16 4.56
CA ALA A 204 11.82 18.64 3.75
C ALA A 204 11.36 19.00 2.33
N LEU A 205 10.53 18.15 1.70
CA LEU A 205 9.98 18.40 0.38
C LEU A 205 9.05 19.63 0.39
N ASN A 206 8.21 19.77 1.43
CA ASN A 206 7.33 20.92 1.56
C ASN A 206 8.13 22.23 1.70
N LYS A 207 9.25 22.24 2.44
CA LYS A 207 10.14 23.41 2.55
C LYS A 207 10.79 23.73 1.20
N ALA A 208 11.30 22.74 0.48
CA ALA A 208 11.90 22.92 -0.83
C ALA A 208 10.87 23.45 -1.85
N ALA A 209 9.66 22.91 -1.86
CA ALA A 209 8.59 23.39 -2.73
C ALA A 209 8.18 24.83 -2.39
N ALA A 210 8.09 25.19 -1.12
CA ALA A 210 7.78 26.57 -0.70
C ALA A 210 8.88 27.55 -1.11
N TYR A 211 10.15 27.17 -0.97
CA TYR A 211 11.29 27.97 -1.43
C TYR A 211 11.24 28.18 -2.95
N MET A 212 11.04 27.10 -3.71
CA MET A 212 10.96 27.14 -5.16
C MET A 212 9.83 28.04 -5.67
N LEU A 213 8.65 27.98 -5.02
CA LEU A 213 7.51 28.85 -5.32
C LEU A 213 7.83 30.34 -5.04
N GLY A 214 8.54 30.60 -3.93
CA GLY A 214 8.96 31.96 -3.59
C GLY A 214 9.96 32.56 -4.59
N GLU A 215 10.91 31.77 -5.09
CA GLU A 215 11.87 32.22 -6.12
C GLU A 215 11.17 32.39 -7.47
N SER A 216 10.32 31.45 -7.91
CA SER A 216 9.56 31.60 -9.16
C SER A 216 8.67 32.84 -9.18
N ALA A 217 8.10 33.20 -8.04
CA ALA A 217 7.29 34.42 -7.92
C ALA A 217 8.12 35.72 -8.07
N LYS A 218 9.38 35.70 -7.62
CA LYS A 218 10.31 36.84 -7.77
C LYS A 218 10.76 37.03 -9.22
N GLU A 219 10.98 35.93 -9.92
CA GLU A 219 11.49 35.92 -11.30
C GLU A 219 10.39 36.08 -12.35
N ASN A 220 9.12 36.23 -11.93
CA ASN A 220 7.95 36.30 -12.81
C ASN A 220 7.86 35.12 -13.79
N THR A 221 8.37 33.95 -13.38
CA THR A 221 8.41 32.74 -14.20
C THR A 221 7.03 32.09 -14.27
N SER A 222 6.44 32.03 -15.45
CA SER A 222 5.10 31.50 -15.69
C SER A 222 5.05 29.97 -15.64
N THR A 223 5.29 29.36 -14.48
CA THR A 223 5.22 27.92 -14.27
C THR A 223 3.99 27.58 -13.45
N THR A 224 3.18 26.64 -13.93
CA THR A 224 2.06 26.13 -13.11
C THR A 224 2.60 25.12 -12.11
N THR A 225 2.53 25.43 -10.81
CA THR A 225 2.99 24.53 -9.76
C THR A 225 1.79 24.06 -8.93
N ALA A 226 1.61 22.74 -8.84
CA ALA A 226 0.65 22.14 -7.94
C ALA A 226 1.38 21.42 -6.80
N THR A 227 1.07 21.79 -5.56
CA THR A 227 1.66 21.15 -4.38
C THR A 227 0.56 20.46 -3.58
N ALA A 228 0.67 19.15 -3.40
CA ALA A 228 -0.19 18.39 -2.53
C ALA A 228 0.57 18.05 -1.24
N SER A 229 0.12 18.57 -0.10
CA SER A 229 0.66 18.24 1.21
C SER A 229 -0.46 17.67 2.09
N THR A 230 -0.19 16.51 2.69
CA THR A 230 -1.06 15.96 3.74
C THR A 230 -0.32 16.07 5.06
N MET A 231 -0.59 17.13 5.81
CA MET A 231 -0.20 17.21 7.22
C MET A 231 -1.40 16.85 8.09
N LYS A 232 -1.20 16.04 9.11
CA LYS A 232 -2.26 15.61 10.04
C LYS A 232 -2.94 16.75 10.80
N ASN A 233 -2.40 17.97 10.79
CA ASN A 233 -2.90 19.12 11.55
C ASN A 233 -2.87 20.48 10.81
N SER A 234 -2.68 20.51 9.51
CA SER A 234 -2.88 21.77 8.77
C SER A 234 -3.35 21.46 7.34
N SER A 235 -4.61 21.74 7.10
CA SER A 235 -5.20 21.75 5.76
C SER A 235 -4.73 23.01 5.01
N THR A 236 -3.49 23.04 4.56
CA THR A 236 -3.05 24.08 3.63
C THR A 236 -3.02 23.46 2.24
N LYS A 237 -4.14 23.55 1.54
CA LYS A 237 -4.18 23.42 0.09
C LYS A 237 -3.62 24.73 -0.46
N CYS A 238 -2.38 24.76 -0.85
CA CYS A 238 -1.85 25.88 -1.61
C CYS A 238 -1.96 25.53 -3.09
N THR A 239 -3.00 26.02 -3.72
CA THR A 239 -3.09 26.08 -5.18
C THR A 239 -2.81 27.53 -5.55
N GLN A 240 -1.59 27.84 -5.96
CA GLN A 240 -1.27 29.13 -6.49
C GLN A 240 -1.18 29.01 -8.01
N ARG A 241 -2.06 29.69 -8.72
CA ARG A 241 -1.88 29.98 -10.16
C ARG A 241 -1.02 31.24 -10.22
N VAL A 242 0.18 31.14 -10.72
CA VAL A 242 1.03 32.28 -11.08
C VAL A 242 1.04 32.38 -12.60
#